data_cab3a98df4173d0e1e73663dbc200566
#
_entry.id   cab3a98df4173d0e1e73663dbc200566
#
_cell.length_a   1.000
_cell.length_b   1.000
_cell.length_c   1.000
_cell.angle_alpha   90.00
_cell.angle_beta   90.00
_cell.angle_gamma   90.00
#
_symmetry.space_group_name_H-M   'P 1'
#
loop_
_entity.id
_entity.type
_entity.pdbx_description
1 polymer ?
#
loop_
_entity_poly.entity_id
_entity_poly.type
_entity_poly.pdbx_seq_one_letter_code
_entity_poly.pdbx_strand_id
1 'polypeptide(L)'
;MKKIMGRVVLLGLMVIAVDACESGEAAEAVATVETVEVVRANLLISAEATGTVEPIREVEVKSKASGEILRLHADIGDEVRPGQLLADIDPRDVQNRHDQMEADLEVAEVRLEIAESQLERSNQLLEREVITAQEHEGARVEYANSRASLVKAQTNFDLAELQLEDVRITAPMTGTIIQKNVEEGVVIQSASGNVSGGTVLFMMANLREMQVRTLVDETDMGQLAPGMVANVTVEAFPDRTFSGAVQKIEPQATVEQNVTMFPVIVSIDNRGGLLKPGMNAEVEIMVDEAVGVLVVPNSAIVKTADVGPAAMALGLDVENMDLSSFMSAGGGGDGAQRGRGDRAQGGGDAQAAGRGERGGNRAGGGQRGGAQGGAATAQMETLRARLEAGEITQDEMRERIQGAMAAGGRGEGGPPRQARAAVVFVMGADSVPVPRQVQIGLNDWDRTEIVSGVDEGEILVVVGAAQLMAQQQAFLDQMRERMGGSNPFGGGARSGMGRGRR
;
A
#
# COMPACT_ATOMS: atom_id res chain seq x y z
N MET A 1 -65.53 10.88 48.95
CA MET A 1 -65.95 11.34 50.28
C MET A 1 -64.92 10.82 51.28
N LYS A 2 -64.56 11.79 52.15
CA LYS A 2 -63.78 11.64 53.42
C LYS A 2 -62.29 11.30 53.27
N LYS A 3 -61.32 12.18 53.19
CA LYS A 3 -60.94 13.37 54.02
C LYS A 3 -60.99 13.11 55.51
N ILE A 4 -59.78 13.28 56.11
CA ILE A 4 -59.59 13.67 57.52
C ILE A 4 -59.61 12.52 58.49
N MET A 5 -58.38 12.03 58.88
CA MET A 5 -57.97 11.90 60.30
C MET A 5 -56.57 11.22 60.32
N GLY A 6 -55.57 11.91 60.88
CA GLY A 6 -54.26 11.37 61.14
C GLY A 6 -53.10 12.39 61.27
N ARG A 7 -53.46 13.64 61.59
CA ARG A 7 -52.49 14.59 62.15
C ARG A 7 -52.58 14.56 63.67
N VAL A 8 -51.90 13.76 64.36
CA VAL A 8 -51.53 13.86 65.80
C VAL A 8 -50.92 12.55 66.24
N VAL A 9 -49.74 12.17 65.76
CA VAL A 9 -48.80 11.32 66.44
C VAL A 9 -47.41 11.62 65.84
N LEU A 10 -46.98 12.87 65.94
CA LEU A 10 -45.67 13.31 65.49
C LEU A 10 -45.11 14.31 66.48
N LEU A 11 -45.07 13.93 67.76
CA LEU A 11 -44.38 14.73 68.79
C LEU A 11 -44.17 13.85 70.05
N GLY A 12 -43.23 12.90 69.98
CA GLY A 12 -42.99 12.12 71.17
C GLY A 12 -41.96 11.01 71.00
N LEU A 13 -40.91 11.22 70.16
CA LEU A 13 -39.75 10.30 70.18
C LEU A 13 -38.49 11.02 69.58
N MET A 14 -38.22 12.17 70.13
CA MET A 14 -36.99 12.92 69.85
C MET A 14 -36.27 13.18 71.18
N VAL A 15 -35.79 12.17 71.85
CA VAL A 15 -34.75 12.24 72.87
C VAL A 15 -34.40 10.78 73.19
N ILE A 16 -33.20 10.37 73.00
CA ILE A 16 -32.41 9.20 73.34
C ILE A 16 -31.88 8.56 72.06
N ALA A 17 -30.74 9.05 71.62
CA ALA A 17 -29.65 8.29 71.01
C ALA A 17 -28.49 9.25 70.68
N VAL A 18 -27.88 9.82 71.67
CA VAL A 18 -26.48 10.27 71.63
C VAL A 18 -25.76 9.26 72.51
N ASP A 19 -25.01 8.38 71.85
CA ASP A 19 -23.83 7.67 72.29
C ASP A 19 -23.76 6.33 71.53
N ALA A 20 -23.08 6.36 70.39
CA ALA A 20 -22.32 5.25 69.88
C ALA A 20 -21.47 5.81 68.69
N CYS A 21 -20.44 6.57 69.01
CA CYS A 21 -19.27 6.64 68.17
C CYS A 21 -18.49 5.35 68.39
N GLU A 22 -18.87 4.28 67.72
CA GLU A 22 -18.06 3.12 67.55
C GLU A 22 -17.21 3.34 66.31
N SER A 23 -15.90 3.38 66.54
CA SER A 23 -14.84 3.39 65.53
C SER A 23 -15.10 2.29 64.52
N GLY A 24 -15.73 2.62 63.45
CA GLY A 24 -15.73 1.82 62.22
C GLY A 24 -14.29 1.85 61.68
N GLU A 25 -13.57 0.78 61.89
CA GLU A 25 -12.41 0.40 61.11
C GLU A 25 -12.80 0.63 59.63
N ALA A 26 -12.12 1.56 58.97
CA ALA A 26 -12.23 1.73 57.57
C ALA A 26 -11.87 0.38 56.94
N ALA A 27 -12.87 -0.36 56.53
CA ALA A 27 -12.64 -1.47 55.61
C ALA A 27 -11.93 -0.84 54.40
N GLU A 28 -10.65 -1.10 54.26
CA GLU A 28 -9.91 -0.85 53.06
C GLU A 28 -10.77 -1.40 51.91
N ALA A 29 -11.25 -0.52 51.08
CA ALA A 29 -11.93 -0.90 49.87
C ALA A 29 -10.90 -1.65 49.02
N VAL A 30 -10.96 -2.97 49.12
CA VAL A 30 -10.21 -3.87 48.24
C VAL A 30 -10.69 -3.46 46.83
N ALA A 31 -9.86 -2.72 46.14
CA ALA A 31 -10.12 -2.39 44.76
C ALA A 31 -10.36 -3.71 44.01
N THR A 32 -11.57 -3.89 43.50
CA THR A 32 -11.92 -5.04 42.68
C THR A 32 -11.05 -4.97 41.44
N VAL A 33 -9.96 -5.72 41.46
CA VAL A 33 -9.00 -5.75 40.38
C VAL A 33 -9.56 -6.68 39.31
N GLU A 34 -9.75 -6.18 38.14
CA GLU A 34 -10.16 -6.96 36.97
C GLU A 34 -9.03 -7.95 36.64
N THR A 35 -9.38 -9.23 36.49
CA THR A 35 -8.42 -10.28 36.18
C THR A 35 -8.77 -10.99 34.90
N VAL A 36 -7.77 -11.40 34.13
CA VAL A 36 -7.90 -12.14 32.88
C VAL A 36 -6.97 -13.35 32.93
N GLU A 37 -7.48 -14.48 32.41
CA GLU A 37 -6.72 -15.72 32.29
C GLU A 37 -5.91 -15.72 30.98
N VAL A 38 -4.68 -16.22 31.04
CA VAL A 38 -3.83 -16.44 29.85
C VAL A 38 -4.34 -17.65 29.11
N VAL A 39 -4.78 -17.46 27.89
CA VAL A 39 -5.34 -18.52 27.06
C VAL A 39 -4.54 -18.70 25.76
N ARG A 40 -4.61 -19.91 25.19
CA ARG A 40 -4.09 -20.11 23.83
C ARG A 40 -5.15 -19.77 22.82
N ALA A 41 -4.78 -18.90 21.91
CA ALA A 41 -5.64 -18.55 20.77
C ALA A 41 -4.80 -18.30 19.51
N ASN A 42 -5.48 -18.19 18.40
CA ASN A 42 -4.86 -17.72 17.17
C ASN A 42 -4.91 -16.18 17.17
N LEU A 43 -3.79 -15.58 16.80
CA LEU A 43 -3.66 -14.14 16.63
C LEU A 43 -3.45 -13.87 15.15
N LEU A 44 -4.33 -13.07 14.57
CA LEU A 44 -4.27 -12.65 13.17
C LEU A 44 -4.02 -11.14 13.15
N ILE A 45 -2.99 -10.75 12.43
CA ILE A 45 -2.72 -9.34 12.16
C ILE A 45 -3.15 -9.07 10.74
N SER A 46 -4.10 -8.18 10.59
CA SER A 46 -4.61 -7.72 9.30
C SER A 46 -4.51 -6.21 9.21
N ALA A 47 -4.29 -5.73 7.99
CA ALA A 47 -4.46 -4.33 7.63
C ALA A 47 -5.81 -4.19 6.94
N GLU A 48 -6.67 -3.34 7.50
CA GLU A 48 -7.99 -3.06 6.96
C GLU A 48 -7.97 -1.76 6.16
N ALA A 49 -8.55 -1.80 4.97
CA ALA A 49 -8.61 -0.64 4.10
C ALA A 49 -9.86 -0.68 3.22
N THR A 50 -10.38 0.49 2.88
CA THR A 50 -11.50 0.63 1.96
C THR A 50 -11.00 0.91 0.54
N GLY A 51 -11.77 0.46 -0.45
CA GLY A 51 -11.42 0.65 -1.84
C GLY A 51 -12.59 0.50 -2.79
N THR A 52 -12.31 0.58 -4.07
CA THR A 52 -13.30 0.41 -5.14
C THR A 52 -12.93 -0.75 -6.04
N VAL A 53 -13.94 -1.49 -6.47
CA VAL A 53 -13.80 -2.57 -7.44
C VAL A 53 -13.67 -1.98 -8.83
N GLU A 54 -12.61 -2.34 -9.53
CA GLU A 54 -12.28 -1.85 -10.88
C GLU A 54 -11.94 -3.03 -11.81
N PRO A 55 -12.17 -2.91 -13.11
CA PRO A 55 -11.67 -3.90 -14.06
C PRO A 55 -10.14 -3.77 -14.21
N ILE A 56 -9.44 -4.87 -14.45
CA ILE A 56 -7.98 -4.83 -14.69
C ILE A 56 -7.67 -4.11 -16.01
N ARG A 57 -8.55 -4.26 -17.01
CA ARG A 57 -8.40 -3.61 -18.32
C ARG A 57 -9.68 -2.94 -18.71
N GLU A 58 -9.56 -1.67 -19.03
CA GLU A 58 -10.60 -0.84 -19.56
C GLU A 58 -10.11 -0.22 -20.88
N VAL A 59 -10.93 -0.27 -21.92
CA VAL A 59 -10.58 0.23 -23.25
C VAL A 59 -11.67 1.14 -23.76
N GLU A 60 -11.27 2.36 -24.12
CA GLU A 60 -12.11 3.30 -24.83
C GLU A 60 -12.13 2.98 -26.33
N VAL A 61 -13.29 2.68 -26.87
CA VAL A 61 -13.50 2.52 -28.31
C VAL A 61 -13.82 3.89 -28.91
N LYS A 62 -12.83 4.44 -29.62
CA LYS A 62 -12.94 5.75 -30.29
C LYS A 62 -13.17 5.57 -31.78
N SER A 63 -13.89 6.53 -32.38
CA SER A 63 -14.02 6.56 -33.83
C SER A 63 -12.73 6.96 -34.49
N LYS A 64 -12.37 6.22 -35.56
CA LYS A 64 -11.29 6.58 -36.48
C LYS A 64 -11.82 7.33 -37.71
N ALA A 65 -13.11 7.19 -38.03
CA ALA A 65 -13.78 7.91 -39.09
C ALA A 65 -14.68 9.03 -38.53
N SER A 66 -14.93 10.06 -39.32
CA SER A 66 -15.91 11.11 -39.04
C SER A 66 -17.17 10.86 -39.84
N GLY A 67 -18.34 11.12 -39.28
CA GLY A 67 -19.62 10.96 -39.95
C GLY A 67 -20.79 10.84 -38.99
N GLU A 68 -21.98 10.62 -39.52
CA GLU A 68 -23.20 10.34 -38.75
C GLU A 68 -23.26 8.85 -38.38
N ILE A 69 -23.63 8.51 -37.16
CA ILE A 69 -23.87 7.12 -36.72
C ILE A 69 -25.22 6.69 -37.31
N LEU A 70 -25.18 5.71 -38.19
CA LEU A 70 -26.40 5.16 -38.81
C LEU A 70 -27.08 4.14 -37.93
N ARG A 71 -26.30 3.27 -37.30
CA ARG A 71 -26.80 2.17 -36.42
C ARG A 71 -25.83 1.86 -35.33
N LEU A 72 -26.39 1.50 -34.20
CA LEU A 72 -25.68 0.90 -33.06
C LEU A 72 -26.08 -0.59 -32.95
N HIS A 73 -25.09 -1.46 -32.92
CA HIS A 73 -25.29 -2.91 -32.85
C HIS A 73 -25.04 -3.50 -31.46
N ALA A 74 -24.64 -2.69 -30.51
CA ALA A 74 -24.35 -3.10 -29.16
C ALA A 74 -24.80 -2.05 -28.15
N ASP A 75 -25.24 -2.50 -26.98
CA ASP A 75 -25.71 -1.65 -25.89
C ASP A 75 -24.97 -1.93 -24.57
N ILE A 76 -25.23 -1.11 -23.57
CA ILE A 76 -24.64 -1.28 -22.23
C ILE A 76 -25.03 -2.63 -21.65
N GLY A 77 -24.03 -3.39 -21.18
CA GLY A 77 -24.20 -4.72 -20.62
C GLY A 77 -23.97 -5.87 -21.61
N ASP A 78 -23.84 -5.58 -22.91
CA ASP A 78 -23.59 -6.60 -23.92
C ASP A 78 -22.15 -7.15 -23.84
N GLU A 79 -22.01 -8.46 -23.88
CA GLU A 79 -20.71 -9.14 -23.98
C GLU A 79 -20.32 -9.26 -25.45
N VAL A 80 -19.19 -8.69 -25.83
CA VAL A 80 -18.70 -8.61 -27.21
C VAL A 80 -17.34 -9.29 -27.38
N ARG A 81 -17.07 -9.73 -28.62
CA ARG A 81 -15.81 -10.40 -29.01
C ARG A 81 -14.98 -9.51 -29.95
N PRO A 82 -13.67 -9.76 -30.05
CA PRO A 82 -12.82 -9.03 -30.97
C PRO A 82 -13.35 -9.12 -32.41
N GLY A 83 -13.40 -7.98 -33.11
CA GLY A 83 -13.94 -7.89 -34.47
C GLY A 83 -15.45 -7.84 -34.59
N GLN A 84 -16.20 -7.99 -33.49
CA GLN A 84 -17.66 -7.82 -33.50
C GLN A 84 -18.04 -6.38 -33.80
N LEU A 85 -18.98 -6.16 -34.72
CA LEU A 85 -19.47 -4.86 -35.11
C LEU A 85 -20.23 -4.21 -33.96
N LEU A 86 -19.87 -2.96 -33.63
CA LEU A 86 -20.49 -2.17 -32.57
C LEU A 86 -21.32 -1.02 -33.09
N ALA A 87 -20.83 -0.33 -34.16
CA ALA A 87 -21.51 0.78 -34.77
C ALA A 87 -21.16 0.90 -36.28
N ASP A 88 -22.10 1.39 -37.07
CA ASP A 88 -21.90 1.78 -38.45
C ASP A 88 -21.98 3.29 -38.57
N ILE A 89 -20.98 3.87 -39.19
CA ILE A 89 -20.93 5.30 -39.59
C ILE A 89 -21.37 5.42 -41.05
N ASP A 90 -21.91 6.55 -41.43
CA ASP A 90 -22.30 6.82 -42.83
C ASP A 90 -21.07 6.74 -43.77
N PRO A 91 -21.05 5.76 -44.69
CA PRO A 91 -19.89 5.52 -45.54
C PRO A 91 -19.84 6.43 -46.78
N ARG A 92 -20.88 7.20 -47.07
CA ARG A 92 -21.07 7.87 -48.38
C ARG A 92 -19.88 8.73 -48.82
N ASP A 93 -19.36 9.55 -47.92
CA ASP A 93 -18.24 10.44 -48.24
C ASP A 93 -16.93 9.66 -48.41
N VAL A 94 -16.71 8.65 -47.58
CA VAL A 94 -15.52 7.82 -47.62
C VAL A 94 -15.56 6.86 -48.82
N GLN A 95 -16.74 6.34 -49.17
CA GLN A 95 -16.96 5.52 -50.34
C GLN A 95 -16.68 6.29 -51.61
N ASN A 96 -17.23 7.53 -51.76
CA ASN A 96 -16.96 8.38 -52.90
C ASN A 96 -15.46 8.67 -53.09
N ARG A 97 -14.74 8.83 -51.96
CA ARG A 97 -13.29 9.06 -52.00
C ARG A 97 -12.54 7.80 -52.40
N HIS A 98 -12.94 6.63 -51.89
CA HIS A 98 -12.39 5.35 -52.31
C HIS A 98 -12.54 5.14 -53.82
N ASP A 99 -13.75 5.30 -54.34
CA ASP A 99 -14.04 5.14 -55.78
C ASP A 99 -13.24 6.12 -56.67
N GLN A 100 -12.99 7.33 -56.16
CA GLN A 100 -12.10 8.30 -56.83
C GLN A 100 -10.65 7.82 -56.87
N MET A 101 -10.11 7.31 -55.74
CA MET A 101 -8.74 6.83 -55.67
C MET A 101 -8.54 5.55 -56.49
N GLU A 102 -9.57 4.68 -56.58
CA GLU A 102 -9.59 3.51 -57.46
C GLU A 102 -9.46 3.93 -58.93
N ALA A 103 -10.23 4.93 -59.38
CA ALA A 103 -10.13 5.45 -60.73
C ALA A 103 -8.76 6.10 -61.03
N ASP A 104 -8.19 6.83 -60.04
CA ASP A 104 -6.85 7.41 -60.17
C ASP A 104 -5.77 6.34 -60.29
N LEU A 105 -5.92 5.22 -59.56
CA LEU A 105 -5.03 4.05 -59.63
C LEU A 105 -5.09 3.42 -61.05
N GLU A 106 -6.30 3.14 -61.57
CA GLU A 106 -6.50 2.57 -62.91
C GLU A 106 -5.82 3.44 -63.99
N VAL A 107 -5.97 4.77 -63.91
CA VAL A 107 -5.29 5.70 -64.83
C VAL A 107 -3.77 5.61 -64.73
N ALA A 108 -3.22 5.47 -63.50
CA ALA A 108 -1.79 5.37 -63.28
C ALA A 108 -1.23 4.02 -63.79
N GLU A 109 -1.97 2.93 -63.66
CA GLU A 109 -1.63 1.60 -64.21
C GLU A 109 -1.52 1.63 -65.73
N VAL A 110 -2.55 2.17 -66.42
CA VAL A 110 -2.56 2.30 -67.84
C VAL A 110 -1.41 3.19 -68.37
N ARG A 111 -1.10 4.29 -67.65
CA ARG A 111 0.05 5.16 -68.04
C ARG A 111 1.38 4.40 -67.88
N LEU A 112 1.56 3.59 -66.86
CA LEU A 112 2.76 2.80 -66.72
C LEU A 112 2.88 1.77 -67.83
N GLU A 113 1.80 1.04 -68.20
CA GLU A 113 1.76 0.09 -69.30
C GLU A 113 2.18 0.75 -70.65
N ILE A 114 1.63 1.94 -70.93
CA ILE A 114 2.00 2.71 -72.16
C ILE A 114 3.49 3.10 -72.10
N ALA A 115 4.00 3.59 -70.96
CA ALA A 115 5.38 4.01 -70.82
C ALA A 115 6.35 2.81 -70.91
N GLU A 116 5.98 1.62 -70.31
CA GLU A 116 6.73 0.39 -70.46
C GLU A 116 6.83 -0.07 -71.93
N SER A 117 5.72 -0.11 -72.63
CA SER A 117 5.69 -0.45 -74.04
C SER A 117 6.49 0.53 -74.89
N GLN A 118 6.51 1.83 -74.54
CA GLN A 118 7.31 2.85 -75.17
C GLN A 118 8.80 2.66 -74.94
N LEU A 119 9.19 2.30 -73.63
CA LEU A 119 10.58 2.03 -73.29
C LEU A 119 11.08 0.76 -74.02
N GLU A 120 10.28 -0.29 -74.08
CA GLU A 120 10.65 -1.54 -74.79
C GLU A 120 10.90 -1.27 -76.27
N ARG A 121 10.01 -0.54 -76.90
CA ARG A 121 10.17 -0.10 -78.30
C ARG A 121 11.42 0.76 -78.51
N SER A 122 11.68 1.69 -77.58
CA SER A 122 12.86 2.54 -77.58
C SER A 122 14.17 1.70 -77.37
N ASN A 123 14.18 0.66 -76.55
CA ASN A 123 15.28 -0.27 -76.43
C ASN A 123 15.61 -0.95 -77.80
N GLN A 124 14.58 -1.51 -78.44
CA GLN A 124 14.73 -2.19 -79.73
C GLN A 124 15.22 -1.25 -80.83
N LEU A 125 14.80 0.02 -80.84
CA LEU A 125 15.24 1.04 -81.84
C LEU A 125 16.68 1.50 -81.55
N LEU A 126 17.10 1.61 -80.27
CA LEU A 126 18.47 1.95 -79.89
C LEU A 126 19.45 0.82 -80.29
N GLU A 127 19.09 -0.44 -80.07
CA GLU A 127 19.88 -1.59 -80.54
C GLU A 127 20.11 -1.63 -82.05
N ARG A 128 19.16 -1.09 -82.81
CA ARG A 128 19.24 -0.95 -84.26
C ARG A 128 19.84 0.37 -84.75
N GLU A 129 20.34 1.22 -83.81
CA GLU A 129 20.96 2.50 -84.06
C GLU A 129 19.99 3.49 -84.79
N VAL A 130 18.67 3.33 -84.63
CA VAL A 130 17.63 4.18 -85.27
C VAL A 130 17.37 5.46 -84.49
N ILE A 131 17.57 5.43 -83.16
CA ILE A 131 17.36 6.57 -82.24
C ILE A 131 18.65 6.92 -81.50
N THR A 132 18.71 8.13 -80.98
CA THR A 132 19.86 8.60 -80.18
C THR A 132 19.76 8.10 -78.74
N ALA A 133 20.89 8.02 -78.03
CA ALA A 133 20.94 7.71 -76.60
C ALA A 133 20.09 8.69 -75.72
N GLN A 134 20.06 9.97 -76.17
CA GLN A 134 19.26 11.00 -75.49
C GLN A 134 17.74 10.75 -75.62
N GLU A 135 17.27 10.29 -76.76
CA GLU A 135 15.84 9.96 -77.00
C GLU A 135 15.46 8.71 -76.16
N HIS A 136 16.35 7.73 -76.09
CA HIS A 136 16.16 6.54 -75.18
C HIS A 136 16.13 6.92 -73.69
N GLU A 137 17.01 7.83 -73.23
CA GLU A 137 16.97 8.33 -71.83
C GLU A 137 15.65 9.03 -71.54
N GLY A 138 15.07 9.75 -72.49
CA GLY A 138 13.72 10.34 -72.38
C GLY A 138 12.65 9.28 -72.07
N ALA A 139 12.65 8.16 -72.83
CA ALA A 139 11.71 7.06 -72.55
C ALA A 139 11.93 6.38 -71.16
N ARG A 140 13.18 6.26 -70.72
CA ARG A 140 13.51 5.77 -69.41
C ARG A 140 13.00 6.68 -68.32
N VAL A 141 13.15 7.99 -68.44
CA VAL A 141 12.66 8.98 -67.47
C VAL A 141 11.13 8.92 -67.40
N GLU A 142 10.45 8.83 -68.57
CA GLU A 142 8.98 8.72 -68.58
C GLU A 142 8.46 7.45 -67.94
N TYR A 143 9.12 6.30 -68.19
CA TYR A 143 8.81 5.06 -67.45
C TYR A 143 9.02 5.20 -65.94
N ALA A 144 10.14 5.81 -65.52
CA ALA A 144 10.42 6.01 -64.09
C ALA A 144 9.38 6.93 -63.43
N ASN A 145 8.95 8.01 -64.14
CA ASN A 145 7.90 8.93 -63.68
C ASN A 145 6.54 8.24 -63.56
N SER A 146 6.16 7.45 -64.56
CA SER A 146 4.92 6.70 -64.58
C SER A 146 4.89 5.65 -63.44
N ARG A 147 6.00 4.97 -63.24
CA ARG A 147 6.17 4.02 -62.11
C ARG A 147 6.03 4.71 -60.72
N ALA A 148 6.66 5.89 -60.57
CA ALA A 148 6.52 6.66 -59.35
C ALA A 148 5.08 7.16 -59.14
N SER A 149 4.38 7.52 -60.24
CA SER A 149 2.98 7.91 -60.16
C SER A 149 2.06 6.77 -59.80
N LEU A 150 2.33 5.55 -60.27
CA LEU A 150 1.59 4.35 -59.87
C LEU A 150 1.76 4.08 -58.38
N VAL A 151 3.00 4.07 -57.84
CA VAL A 151 3.24 3.85 -56.41
C VAL A 151 2.48 4.87 -55.56
N LYS A 152 2.45 6.14 -55.98
CA LYS A 152 1.68 7.18 -55.29
C LYS A 152 0.17 6.92 -55.33
N ALA A 153 -0.38 6.54 -56.49
CA ALA A 153 -1.80 6.25 -56.65
C ALA A 153 -2.20 5.03 -55.83
N GLN A 154 -1.39 3.97 -55.82
CA GLN A 154 -1.59 2.79 -55.01
C GLN A 154 -1.62 3.15 -53.52
N THR A 155 -0.65 3.93 -53.03
CA THR A 155 -0.63 4.34 -51.62
C THR A 155 -1.86 5.16 -51.24
N ASN A 156 -2.36 6.01 -52.14
CA ASN A 156 -3.57 6.79 -51.88
C ASN A 156 -4.83 5.91 -51.87
N PHE A 157 -4.89 4.91 -52.76
CA PHE A 157 -5.97 3.93 -52.78
C PHE A 157 -5.99 3.09 -51.49
N ASP A 158 -4.83 2.52 -51.09
CA ASP A 158 -4.70 1.75 -49.85
C ASP A 158 -5.15 2.57 -48.61
N LEU A 159 -4.80 3.87 -48.59
CA LEU A 159 -5.26 4.77 -47.52
C LEU A 159 -6.78 5.00 -47.57
N ALA A 160 -7.38 5.12 -48.74
CA ALA A 160 -8.83 5.27 -48.87
C ALA A 160 -9.58 3.99 -48.50
N GLU A 161 -9.02 2.81 -48.81
CA GLU A 161 -9.54 1.50 -48.38
C GLU A 161 -9.54 1.38 -46.85
N LEU A 162 -8.43 1.71 -46.17
CA LEU A 162 -8.37 1.73 -44.72
C LEU A 162 -9.40 2.68 -44.10
N GLN A 163 -9.62 3.85 -44.71
CA GLN A 163 -10.64 4.81 -44.26
C GLN A 163 -12.05 4.24 -44.40
N LEU A 164 -12.31 3.43 -45.46
CA LEU A 164 -13.58 2.76 -45.68
C LEU A 164 -13.80 1.62 -44.65
N GLU A 165 -12.76 0.90 -44.23
CA GLU A 165 -12.83 -0.06 -43.13
C GLU A 165 -13.15 0.62 -41.80
N ASP A 166 -12.56 1.79 -41.55
CA ASP A 166 -12.70 2.55 -40.29
C ASP A 166 -14.12 3.10 -40.04
N VAL A 167 -15.04 3.09 -41.05
CA VAL A 167 -16.46 3.44 -40.82
C VAL A 167 -17.23 2.36 -40.08
N ARG A 168 -16.69 1.14 -40.00
CA ARG A 168 -17.25 0.02 -39.26
C ARG A 168 -16.52 -0.12 -37.94
N ILE A 169 -17.13 0.36 -36.89
CA ILE A 169 -16.51 0.31 -35.56
C ILE A 169 -16.67 -1.10 -34.98
N THR A 170 -15.55 -1.74 -34.68
CA THR A 170 -15.51 -3.10 -34.16
C THR A 170 -14.88 -3.12 -32.77
N ALA A 171 -15.23 -4.14 -31.96
CA ALA A 171 -14.66 -4.37 -30.65
C ALA A 171 -13.18 -4.77 -30.75
N PRO A 172 -12.26 -4.11 -30.02
CA PRO A 172 -10.83 -4.43 -30.04
C PRO A 172 -10.47 -5.66 -29.20
N MET A 173 -11.31 -6.03 -28.24
CA MET A 173 -11.06 -7.12 -27.30
C MET A 173 -12.36 -7.81 -26.87
N THR A 174 -12.25 -8.96 -26.19
CA THR A 174 -13.41 -9.56 -25.51
C THR A 174 -13.68 -8.78 -24.22
N GLY A 175 -14.93 -8.40 -24.00
CA GLY A 175 -15.35 -7.68 -22.79
C GLY A 175 -16.82 -7.35 -22.80
N THR A 176 -17.25 -6.65 -21.77
CA THR A 176 -18.62 -6.12 -21.64
C THR A 176 -18.59 -4.62 -21.85
N ILE A 177 -19.58 -4.08 -22.55
CA ILE A 177 -19.76 -2.65 -22.70
C ILE A 177 -20.27 -2.10 -21.38
N ILE A 178 -19.47 -1.23 -20.75
CA ILE A 178 -19.82 -0.63 -19.46
C ILE A 178 -20.40 0.77 -19.62
N GLN A 179 -20.09 1.44 -20.74
CA GLN A 179 -20.61 2.77 -21.03
C GLN A 179 -20.78 2.96 -22.53
N LYS A 180 -21.86 3.66 -22.92
CA LYS A 180 -22.17 4.11 -24.28
C LYS A 180 -22.35 5.63 -24.26
N ASN A 181 -21.54 6.33 -25.03
CA ASN A 181 -21.52 7.80 -25.02
C ASN A 181 -22.16 8.44 -26.27
N VAL A 182 -22.74 7.60 -27.13
CA VAL A 182 -23.30 8.04 -28.41
C VAL A 182 -24.65 7.39 -28.67
N GLU A 183 -25.44 8.05 -29.52
CA GLU A 183 -26.73 7.58 -30.01
C GLU A 183 -26.77 7.59 -31.51
N GLU A 184 -27.75 6.88 -32.11
CA GLU A 184 -27.99 6.92 -33.56
C GLU A 184 -28.37 8.34 -34.05
N GLY A 185 -27.87 8.75 -35.18
CA GLY A 185 -28.07 10.10 -35.76
C GLY A 185 -27.08 11.16 -35.26
N VAL A 186 -26.19 10.81 -34.30
CA VAL A 186 -25.17 11.76 -33.83
C VAL A 186 -24.00 11.81 -34.80
N VAL A 187 -23.53 13.03 -35.09
CA VAL A 187 -22.31 13.24 -35.91
C VAL A 187 -21.07 13.21 -35.02
N ILE A 188 -20.15 12.33 -35.36
CA ILE A 188 -18.91 12.10 -34.60
C ILE A 188 -17.68 12.54 -35.37
N GLN A 189 -16.59 12.78 -34.66
CA GLN A 189 -15.31 13.20 -35.21
C GLN A 189 -14.24 12.13 -35.06
N SER A 190 -13.41 12.00 -36.09
CA SER A 190 -12.27 11.09 -36.15
C SER A 190 -11.19 11.44 -35.12
N ALA A 191 -10.59 10.42 -34.50
CA ALA A 191 -9.39 10.55 -33.71
C ALA A 191 -8.15 10.93 -34.51
N SER A 192 -8.12 10.60 -35.81
CA SER A 192 -6.96 10.82 -36.70
C SER A 192 -6.76 12.25 -37.14
N GLY A 193 -7.80 13.10 -37.04
CA GLY A 193 -7.78 14.48 -37.52
C GLY A 193 -7.81 15.57 -36.46
N ASN A 194 -7.94 15.22 -35.20
CA ASN A 194 -8.19 16.18 -34.10
C ASN A 194 -7.18 16.07 -32.97
N VAL A 195 -6.70 17.23 -32.51
CA VAL A 195 -5.82 17.34 -31.31
C VAL A 195 -6.53 16.83 -30.06
N SER A 196 -7.85 16.78 -30.04
CA SER A 196 -8.67 16.30 -28.88
C SER A 196 -8.88 14.79 -28.84
N GLY A 197 -8.30 14.00 -29.75
CA GLY A 197 -8.29 12.54 -29.66
C GLY A 197 -9.58 11.81 -30.07
N GLY A 198 -10.50 12.46 -30.80
CA GLY A 198 -11.74 11.83 -31.31
C GLY A 198 -12.84 11.59 -30.28
N THR A 199 -14.02 11.21 -30.77
CA THR A 199 -15.19 10.90 -29.92
C THR A 199 -15.08 9.48 -29.37
N VAL A 200 -15.20 9.34 -28.04
CA VAL A 200 -15.34 8.03 -27.36
C VAL A 200 -16.78 7.55 -27.57
N LEU A 201 -16.92 6.39 -28.24
CA LEU A 201 -18.21 5.78 -28.52
C LEU A 201 -18.66 4.85 -27.39
N PHE A 202 -17.80 3.92 -27.06
CA PHE A 202 -18.03 2.92 -26.03
C PHE A 202 -16.86 2.81 -25.08
N MET A 203 -17.14 2.42 -23.86
CA MET A 203 -16.15 1.99 -22.89
C MET A 203 -16.38 0.51 -22.63
N MET A 204 -15.33 -0.30 -22.75
CA MET A 204 -15.38 -1.75 -22.61
C MET A 204 -14.43 -2.20 -21.53
N ALA A 205 -14.84 -3.22 -20.79
CA ALA A 205 -13.98 -3.84 -19.76
C ALA A 205 -14.13 -5.37 -19.73
N ASN A 206 -13.07 -6.06 -19.33
CA ASN A 206 -13.15 -7.47 -19.00
C ASN A 206 -13.59 -7.62 -17.54
N LEU A 207 -14.85 -8.00 -17.32
CA LEU A 207 -15.43 -8.15 -15.99
C LEU A 207 -15.13 -9.50 -15.32
N ARG A 208 -14.43 -10.42 -15.97
CA ARG A 208 -14.08 -11.72 -15.38
C ARG A 208 -12.91 -11.63 -14.42
N GLU A 209 -12.01 -10.72 -14.68
CA GLU A 209 -10.83 -10.43 -13.87
C GLU A 209 -10.96 -9.01 -13.35
N MET A 210 -11.15 -8.90 -12.05
CA MET A 210 -11.35 -7.62 -11.39
C MET A 210 -10.21 -7.36 -10.40
N GLN A 211 -10.06 -6.13 -10.02
CA GLN A 211 -9.15 -5.71 -8.96
C GLN A 211 -9.87 -4.76 -8.02
N VAL A 212 -9.42 -4.72 -6.79
CA VAL A 212 -9.80 -3.65 -5.85
C VAL A 212 -8.61 -2.72 -5.73
N ARG A 213 -8.86 -1.45 -5.97
CA ARG A 213 -7.93 -0.38 -5.66
C ARG A 213 -8.26 0.12 -4.27
N THR A 214 -7.50 -0.30 -3.27
CA THR A 214 -7.68 0.08 -1.88
C THR A 214 -6.63 1.09 -1.43
N LEU A 215 -6.99 1.96 -0.50
CA LEU A 215 -6.12 2.98 0.07
C LEU A 215 -5.73 2.57 1.48
N VAL A 216 -4.47 2.23 1.68
CA VAL A 216 -3.91 1.78 2.96
C VAL A 216 -3.12 2.92 3.61
N ASP A 217 -3.26 3.10 4.92
CA ASP A 217 -2.53 4.09 5.69
C ASP A 217 -1.02 3.86 5.66
N GLU A 218 -0.23 4.94 5.71
CA GLU A 218 1.23 4.90 5.74
C GLU A 218 1.78 4.04 6.89
N THR A 219 1.07 4.00 8.03
CA THR A 219 1.49 3.25 9.21
C THR A 219 1.53 1.74 8.98
N ASP A 220 0.61 1.21 8.14
CA ASP A 220 0.47 -0.21 7.87
C ASP A 220 1.30 -0.66 6.66
N MET A 221 1.70 0.30 5.82
CA MET A 221 2.47 0.03 4.60
C MET A 221 3.78 -0.71 4.82
N GLY A 222 4.44 -0.48 5.98
CA GLY A 222 5.72 -1.12 6.30
C GLY A 222 5.64 -2.65 6.46
N GLN A 223 4.44 -3.19 6.59
CA GLN A 223 4.21 -4.61 6.82
C GLN A 223 3.65 -5.32 5.57
N LEU A 224 3.21 -4.55 4.56
CA LEU A 224 2.60 -5.10 3.36
C LEU A 224 3.63 -5.50 2.30
N ALA A 225 3.38 -6.63 1.64
CA ALA A 225 4.17 -7.10 0.52
C ALA A 225 3.28 -7.71 -0.59
N PRO A 226 3.71 -7.61 -1.87
CA PRO A 226 3.04 -8.32 -2.95
C PRO A 226 2.98 -9.82 -2.69
N GLY A 227 1.84 -10.44 -3.01
CA GLY A 227 1.58 -11.85 -2.81
C GLY A 227 0.85 -12.20 -1.51
N MET A 228 0.64 -11.25 -0.60
CA MET A 228 -0.17 -11.46 0.61
C MET A 228 -1.62 -11.76 0.25
N VAL A 229 -2.24 -12.64 1.04
CA VAL A 229 -3.65 -12.99 0.90
C VAL A 229 -4.50 -11.83 1.42
N ALA A 230 -5.56 -11.52 0.70
CA ALA A 230 -6.52 -10.51 1.11
C ALA A 230 -7.94 -11.05 1.02
N ASN A 231 -8.74 -10.75 2.02
CA ASN A 231 -10.17 -10.99 2.04
C ASN A 231 -10.88 -9.69 1.62
N VAL A 232 -11.75 -9.79 0.65
CA VAL A 232 -12.50 -8.64 0.13
C VAL A 232 -13.97 -8.85 0.40
N THR A 233 -14.57 -7.94 1.14
CA THR A 233 -16.01 -7.89 1.39
C THR A 233 -16.58 -6.68 0.67
N VAL A 234 -17.57 -6.91 -0.20
CA VAL A 234 -18.19 -5.84 -0.99
C VAL A 234 -19.50 -5.43 -0.32
N GLU A 235 -19.77 -4.12 -0.20
CA GLU A 235 -20.99 -3.62 0.44
C GLU A 235 -22.29 -4.19 -0.14
N ALA A 236 -22.28 -4.52 -1.44
CA ALA A 236 -23.43 -5.13 -2.09
C ALA A 236 -23.66 -6.61 -1.69
N PHE A 237 -22.67 -7.28 -1.12
CA PHE A 237 -22.72 -8.69 -0.71
C PHE A 237 -22.01 -8.89 0.63
N PRO A 238 -22.58 -8.39 1.75
CA PRO A 238 -21.90 -8.41 3.06
C PRO A 238 -21.68 -9.83 3.61
N ASP A 239 -22.52 -10.78 3.18
CA ASP A 239 -22.44 -12.19 3.61
C ASP A 239 -21.44 -13.02 2.80
N ARG A 240 -20.71 -12.39 1.87
CA ARG A 240 -19.75 -13.08 0.98
C ARG A 240 -18.39 -12.43 1.01
N THR A 241 -17.39 -13.23 1.32
CA THR A 241 -16.00 -12.82 1.23
C THR A 241 -15.39 -13.35 -0.08
N PHE A 242 -14.75 -12.49 -0.83
CA PHE A 242 -14.01 -12.83 -2.03
C PHE A 242 -12.52 -12.89 -1.68
N SER A 243 -11.90 -14.05 -1.89
CA SER A 243 -10.47 -14.19 -1.68
C SER A 243 -9.70 -13.56 -2.82
N GLY A 244 -8.71 -12.77 -2.48
CA GLY A 244 -7.81 -12.08 -3.40
C GLY A 244 -6.36 -12.16 -2.95
N ALA A 245 -5.49 -11.54 -3.71
CA ALA A 245 -4.08 -11.40 -3.36
C ALA A 245 -3.58 -10.01 -3.73
N VAL A 246 -2.70 -9.46 -2.90
CA VAL A 246 -2.01 -8.20 -3.19
C VAL A 246 -1.15 -8.39 -4.44
N GLN A 247 -1.51 -7.73 -5.53
CA GLN A 247 -0.78 -7.81 -6.79
C GLN A 247 0.40 -6.85 -6.80
N LYS A 248 0.15 -5.60 -6.41
CA LYS A 248 1.17 -4.54 -6.36
C LYS A 248 0.78 -3.46 -5.38
N ILE A 249 1.77 -2.74 -4.93
CA ILE A 249 1.66 -1.53 -4.13
C ILE A 249 2.15 -0.38 -5.00
N GLU A 250 1.35 0.66 -5.16
CA GLU A 250 1.75 1.82 -5.95
C GLU A 250 2.66 2.73 -5.12
N PRO A 251 3.82 3.16 -5.66
CA PRO A 251 4.80 3.92 -4.88
C PRO A 251 4.42 5.38 -4.65
N GLN A 252 3.40 5.88 -5.34
CA GLN A 252 2.93 7.25 -5.20
C GLN A 252 1.78 7.30 -4.19
N ALA A 253 2.01 7.98 -3.07
CA ALA A 253 0.99 8.23 -2.08
C ALA A 253 -0.07 9.23 -2.58
N THR A 254 -1.28 9.07 -2.09
CA THR A 254 -2.37 10.02 -2.22
C THR A 254 -2.65 10.61 -0.84
N VAL A 255 -2.81 11.94 -0.75
CA VAL A 255 -3.16 12.60 0.51
C VAL A 255 -4.61 13.00 0.46
N GLU A 256 -5.42 12.38 1.31
CA GLU A 256 -6.83 12.70 1.48
C GLU A 256 -7.08 13.17 2.92
N GLN A 257 -7.75 14.30 3.09
CA GLN A 257 -8.06 14.87 4.41
C GLN A 257 -6.88 14.94 5.40
N ASN A 258 -5.67 15.21 4.89
CA ASN A 258 -4.40 15.24 5.65
C ASN A 258 -3.89 13.86 6.12
N VAL A 259 -4.43 12.77 5.61
CA VAL A 259 -3.93 11.41 5.83
C VAL A 259 -3.19 10.95 4.58
N THR A 260 -1.97 10.45 4.75
CA THR A 260 -1.17 9.88 3.67
C THR A 260 -1.55 8.42 3.48
N MET A 261 -2.08 8.09 2.32
CA MET A 261 -2.48 6.72 1.97
C MET A 261 -1.76 6.24 0.71
N PHE A 262 -1.51 4.96 0.64
CA PHE A 262 -0.89 4.32 -0.52
C PHE A 262 -1.90 3.42 -1.22
N PRO A 263 -2.05 3.55 -2.57
CA PRO A 263 -2.90 2.65 -3.31
C PRO A 263 -2.29 1.25 -3.37
N VAL A 264 -3.05 0.26 -2.91
CA VAL A 264 -2.73 -1.16 -2.99
C VAL A 264 -3.73 -1.81 -3.93
N ILE A 265 -3.22 -2.55 -4.90
CA ILE A 265 -4.04 -3.26 -5.88
C ILE A 265 -4.14 -4.72 -5.47
N VAL A 266 -5.37 -5.15 -5.20
CA VAL A 266 -5.71 -6.53 -4.84
C VAL A 266 -6.45 -7.16 -6.00
N SER A 267 -5.92 -8.24 -6.57
CA SER A 267 -6.60 -8.99 -7.64
C SER A 267 -7.65 -9.92 -7.04
N ILE A 268 -8.83 -9.95 -7.66
CA ILE A 268 -9.95 -10.81 -7.27
C ILE A 268 -10.54 -11.52 -8.49
N ASP A 269 -11.00 -12.75 -8.30
CA ASP A 269 -11.66 -13.54 -9.34
C ASP A 269 -13.16 -13.28 -9.35
N ASN A 270 -13.70 -12.90 -10.50
CA ASN A 270 -15.13 -12.62 -10.69
C ASN A 270 -15.79 -13.61 -11.67
N ARG A 271 -15.47 -14.91 -11.59
CA ARG A 271 -16.09 -15.94 -12.45
C ARG A 271 -17.62 -15.97 -12.32
N GLY A 272 -18.13 -15.58 -11.17
CA GLY A 272 -19.58 -15.52 -10.91
C GLY A 272 -20.28 -14.30 -11.53
N GLY A 273 -19.56 -13.31 -12.06
CA GLY A 273 -20.11 -12.07 -12.62
C GLY A 273 -20.86 -11.18 -11.62
N LEU A 274 -20.65 -11.39 -10.33
CA LEU A 274 -21.33 -10.67 -9.25
C LEU A 274 -20.74 -9.29 -9.03
N LEU A 275 -19.42 -9.17 -9.19
CA LEU A 275 -18.69 -7.92 -8.97
C LEU A 275 -18.84 -7.04 -10.21
N LYS A 276 -19.15 -5.77 -9.98
CA LYS A 276 -19.26 -4.74 -11.01
C LYS A 276 -18.32 -3.57 -10.72
N PRO A 277 -17.80 -2.90 -11.76
CA PRO A 277 -17.00 -1.70 -11.57
C PRO A 277 -17.73 -0.63 -10.76
N GLY A 278 -17.01 0.04 -9.87
CA GLY A 278 -17.54 1.09 -9.02
C GLY A 278 -18.19 0.63 -7.73
N MET A 279 -18.20 -0.68 -7.41
CA MET A 279 -18.65 -1.16 -6.11
C MET A 279 -17.62 -0.81 -5.04
N ASN A 280 -18.09 -0.37 -3.86
CA ASN A 280 -17.24 -0.19 -2.69
C ASN A 280 -16.93 -1.55 -2.06
N ALA A 281 -15.71 -1.71 -1.60
CA ALA A 281 -15.24 -2.91 -0.95
C ALA A 281 -14.36 -2.56 0.26
N GLU A 282 -14.47 -3.39 1.27
CA GLU A 282 -13.57 -3.45 2.41
C GLU A 282 -12.57 -4.59 2.18
N VAL A 283 -11.31 -4.29 2.35
CA VAL A 283 -10.21 -5.21 2.09
C VAL A 283 -9.43 -5.45 3.38
N GLU A 284 -9.41 -6.69 3.83
CA GLU A 284 -8.62 -7.15 4.95
C GLU A 284 -7.40 -7.91 4.41
N ILE A 285 -6.22 -7.31 4.52
CA ILE A 285 -4.96 -7.92 4.05
C ILE A 285 -4.31 -8.65 5.23
N MET A 286 -4.11 -9.95 5.10
CA MET A 286 -3.47 -10.78 6.12
C MET A 286 -1.95 -10.51 6.13
N VAL A 287 -1.47 -9.89 7.20
CA VAL A 287 -0.07 -9.51 7.37
C VAL A 287 0.74 -10.63 8.03
N ASP A 288 0.27 -11.11 9.16
CA ASP A 288 0.93 -12.20 9.91
C ASP A 288 -0.11 -13.02 10.70
N GLU A 289 0.18 -14.28 10.92
CA GLU A 289 -0.65 -15.19 11.69
C GLU A 289 0.20 -15.96 12.69
N ALA A 290 -0.25 -15.99 13.95
CA ALA A 290 0.32 -16.84 14.97
C ALA A 290 -0.73 -17.82 15.49
N VAL A 291 -0.51 -19.11 15.27
CA VAL A 291 -1.46 -20.17 15.62
C VAL A 291 -1.10 -20.78 16.96
N GLY A 292 -2.08 -20.86 17.88
CA GLY A 292 -1.92 -21.56 19.18
C GLY A 292 -0.94 -20.88 20.14
N VAL A 293 -0.77 -19.56 20.03
CA VAL A 293 0.09 -18.77 20.92
C VAL A 293 -0.62 -18.34 22.19
N LEU A 294 0.13 -18.05 23.24
CA LEU A 294 -0.42 -17.47 24.47
C LEU A 294 -0.80 -16.02 24.20
N VAL A 295 -2.05 -15.67 24.42
CA VAL A 295 -2.57 -14.32 24.20
C VAL A 295 -3.15 -13.73 25.48
N VAL A 296 -2.96 -12.42 25.61
CA VAL A 296 -3.52 -11.62 26.70
C VAL A 296 -4.07 -10.31 26.14
N PRO A 297 -5.07 -9.70 26.78
CA PRO A 297 -5.55 -8.38 26.38
C PRO A 297 -4.44 -7.33 26.52
N ASN A 298 -4.41 -6.38 25.61
CA ASN A 298 -3.44 -5.28 25.60
C ASN A 298 -3.47 -4.47 26.91
N SER A 299 -4.62 -4.43 27.59
CA SER A 299 -4.82 -3.76 28.88
C SER A 299 -4.12 -4.42 30.05
N ALA A 300 -3.70 -5.69 29.93
CA ALA A 300 -2.92 -6.42 30.96
C ALA A 300 -1.41 -6.18 30.82
N ILE A 301 -0.95 -5.59 29.72
CA ILE A 301 0.46 -5.37 29.45
C ILE A 301 0.85 -3.94 29.85
N VAL A 302 1.90 -3.86 30.66
CA VAL A 302 2.45 -2.60 31.14
C VAL A 302 3.84 -2.38 30.53
N LYS A 303 4.09 -1.19 30.01
CA LYS A 303 5.43 -0.83 29.54
C LYS A 303 6.39 -0.75 30.73
N THR A 304 7.65 -1.11 30.51
CA THR A 304 8.68 -1.10 31.58
C THR A 304 8.81 0.25 32.29
N ALA A 305 8.52 1.36 31.59
CA ALA A 305 8.53 2.71 32.17
C ALA A 305 7.34 2.99 33.12
N ASP A 306 6.23 2.28 32.96
CA ASP A 306 4.97 2.53 33.65
C ASP A 306 4.72 1.52 34.81
N VAL A 307 5.69 0.64 35.11
CA VAL A 307 5.57 -0.39 36.14
C VAL A 307 5.38 0.22 37.54
N GLY A 308 6.09 1.32 37.88
CA GLY A 308 5.96 2.00 39.17
C GLY A 308 4.55 2.58 39.39
N PRO A 309 4.02 3.40 38.48
CA PRO A 309 2.63 3.87 38.54
C PRO A 309 1.59 2.74 38.58
N ALA A 310 1.80 1.67 37.81
CA ALA A 310 0.91 0.51 37.80
C ALA A 310 0.91 -0.24 39.13
N ALA A 311 2.07 -0.44 39.73
CA ALA A 311 2.20 -1.08 41.05
C ALA A 311 1.52 -0.26 42.16
N MET A 312 1.66 1.07 42.15
CA MET A 312 0.93 1.97 43.04
C MET A 312 -0.58 1.87 42.86
N ALA A 313 -1.05 1.75 41.59
CA ALA A 313 -2.46 1.58 41.27
C ALA A 313 -3.06 0.34 41.87
N LEU A 314 -2.26 -0.71 41.95
CA LEU A 314 -2.65 -1.98 42.52
C LEU A 314 -2.44 -2.05 44.05
N GLY A 315 -2.05 -0.94 44.70
CA GLY A 315 -1.82 -0.87 46.15
C GLY A 315 -0.54 -1.58 46.61
N LEU A 316 0.40 -1.81 45.69
CA LEU A 316 1.67 -2.48 46.02
C LEU A 316 2.69 -1.46 46.54
N ASP A 317 3.49 -1.89 47.54
CA ASP A 317 4.56 -1.08 48.13
C ASP A 317 5.77 -0.97 47.20
N VAL A 318 5.85 0.14 46.48
CA VAL A 318 6.88 0.41 45.46
C VAL A 318 8.26 0.67 46.09
N GLU A 319 8.35 1.04 47.39
CA GLU A 319 9.63 1.33 48.08
C GLU A 319 10.45 0.05 48.30
N ASN A 320 9.80 -1.09 48.43
CA ASN A 320 10.43 -2.40 48.68
C ASN A 320 10.60 -3.22 47.36
N MET A 321 10.17 -2.70 46.23
CA MET A 321 10.21 -3.38 44.95
C MET A 321 11.47 -3.00 44.15
N ASP A 322 12.25 -3.98 43.72
CA ASP A 322 13.45 -3.72 42.89
C ASP A 322 13.05 -3.37 41.45
N LEU A 323 12.65 -2.13 41.26
CA LEU A 323 12.28 -1.58 39.94
C LEU A 323 13.47 -1.47 38.97
N SER A 324 14.72 -1.51 39.50
CA SER A 324 15.92 -1.40 38.67
C SER A 324 16.11 -2.57 37.72
N SER A 325 15.64 -3.77 38.12
CA SER A 325 15.67 -4.99 37.31
C SER A 325 14.81 -4.88 36.04
N PHE A 326 13.69 -4.18 36.13
CA PHE A 326 12.77 -3.97 34.99
C PHE A 326 13.24 -2.84 34.03
N MET A 327 13.95 -1.82 34.58
CA MET A 327 14.44 -0.70 33.82
C MET A 327 15.72 -1.02 33.02
N SER A 328 16.54 -1.95 33.48
CA SER A 328 17.81 -2.32 32.83
C SER A 328 17.62 -3.15 31.55
N ALA A 329 16.51 -3.85 31.40
CA ALA A 329 16.21 -4.71 30.24
C ALA A 329 15.66 -3.94 29.02
N GLY A 330 15.24 -2.68 29.20
CA GLY A 330 14.69 -1.83 28.12
C GLY A 330 15.72 -0.93 27.39
N GLY A 331 16.99 -0.99 27.75
CA GLY A 331 18.03 -0.05 27.29
C GLY A 331 18.83 -0.48 26.07
N GLY A 332 18.20 -1.00 25.04
CA GLY A 332 18.85 -1.35 23.77
C GLY A 332 18.31 -0.57 22.57
N GLY A 333 18.47 0.77 22.53
CA GLY A 333 18.09 1.52 21.35
C GLY A 333 18.01 3.03 21.62
N ASP A 334 18.93 3.79 21.01
CA ASP A 334 18.94 5.25 20.89
C ASP A 334 19.38 6.09 22.09
N GLY A 335 20.63 5.92 22.49
CA GLY A 335 21.38 6.89 23.28
C GLY A 335 22.10 7.90 22.37
N ALA A 336 21.41 8.87 21.82
CA ALA A 336 22.08 10.05 21.22
C ALA A 336 22.73 10.86 22.33
N GLN A 337 24.02 10.68 22.51
CA GLN A 337 24.91 11.49 23.32
C GLN A 337 24.84 12.96 22.90
N ARG A 338 24.10 13.76 23.67
CA ARG A 338 24.26 15.22 23.62
C ARG A 338 25.57 15.61 24.30
N GLY A 339 26.63 15.65 23.50
CA GLY A 339 27.91 16.26 23.90
C GLY A 339 27.73 17.76 24.16
N ARG A 340 27.99 18.11 25.38
CA ARG A 340 28.20 19.50 25.85
C ARG A 340 29.52 19.96 25.26
N GLY A 341 29.50 20.81 24.25
CA GLY A 341 30.69 21.43 23.66
C GLY A 341 30.63 22.92 23.89
N ASP A 342 31.65 23.39 24.52
CA ASP A 342 31.96 24.78 24.94
C ASP A 342 32.04 25.77 23.78
N ARG A 343 31.75 27.04 24.10
CA ARG A 343 31.89 28.22 23.26
C ARG A 343 33.36 28.49 22.94
N ALA A 344 33.69 28.74 21.68
CA ALA A 344 34.74 29.67 21.32
C ALA A 344 34.36 30.40 20.03
N GLN A 345 34.46 31.75 20.13
CA GLN A 345 34.33 32.77 19.10
C GLN A 345 35.45 32.68 18.07
N GLY A 346 35.17 33.02 16.83
CA GLY A 346 36.23 33.38 15.87
C GLY A 346 35.65 33.48 14.46
N GLY A 347 35.57 34.71 13.96
CA GLY A 347 35.09 35.06 12.63
C GLY A 347 36.10 34.76 11.51
N GLY A 348 35.67 34.95 10.29
CA GLY A 348 36.56 35.02 9.13
C GLY A 348 35.90 34.58 7.83
N ASP A 349 35.68 35.55 6.98
CA ASP A 349 35.25 35.51 5.59
C ASP A 349 36.13 34.61 4.71
N ALA A 350 35.61 34.08 3.66
CA ALA A 350 35.98 34.25 2.26
C ALA A 350 35.71 33.03 1.38
N GLN A 351 34.90 33.22 0.42
CA GLN A 351 34.93 32.94 -1.02
C GLN A 351 35.85 31.85 -1.59
N ALA A 352 35.25 31.17 -2.56
CA ALA A 352 35.75 30.79 -3.87
C ALA A 352 36.04 29.31 -4.15
N ALA A 353 35.24 28.81 -5.04
CA ALA A 353 35.55 28.08 -6.29
C ALA A 353 36.64 26.97 -6.28
N GLY A 354 36.24 25.83 -6.90
CA GLY A 354 37.25 25.03 -7.56
C GLY A 354 36.91 23.53 -7.69
N ARG A 355 36.60 23.16 -8.86
CA ARG A 355 36.69 21.82 -9.54
C ARG A 355 37.82 20.94 -9.03
N GLY A 356 37.57 19.63 -9.09
CA GLY A 356 38.66 18.68 -9.22
C GLY A 356 38.26 17.22 -8.96
N GLU A 357 38.25 16.46 -10.02
CA GLU A 357 38.17 15.00 -10.11
C GLU A 357 39.30 14.25 -9.37
N ARG A 358 39.03 12.98 -9.21
CA ARG A 358 39.92 11.80 -9.12
C ARG A 358 40.11 11.14 -7.76
N GLY A 359 39.58 9.97 -7.66
CA GLY A 359 40.32 8.70 -7.60
C GLY A 359 41.02 8.37 -6.29
N GLY A 360 40.76 7.21 -5.74
CA GLY A 360 41.66 6.64 -4.74
C GLY A 360 41.01 5.65 -3.78
N ASN A 361 41.01 4.43 -4.21
CA ASN A 361 40.94 3.20 -3.45
C ASN A 361 41.82 3.23 -2.19
N ARG A 362 41.25 2.86 -0.99
CA ARG A 362 42.04 2.16 0.04
C ARG A 362 41.14 1.44 1.06
N ALA A 363 41.43 0.16 1.13
CA ALA A 363 40.99 -0.79 2.14
C ALA A 363 41.48 -0.38 3.55
N GLY A 364 40.67 -0.76 4.57
CA GLY A 364 41.07 -0.64 5.97
C GLY A 364 39.95 -1.14 6.87
N GLY A 365 40.04 -2.31 7.31
CA GLY A 365 39.59 -3.17 8.28
C GLY A 365 39.15 -2.58 9.61
N GLY A 366 38.06 -3.11 10.17
CA GLY A 366 37.56 -2.83 11.49
C GLY A 366 36.63 -3.94 11.93
N GLN A 367 37.21 -4.94 12.52
CA GLN A 367 36.62 -6.10 13.18
C GLN A 367 35.97 -5.71 14.51
N ARG A 368 34.70 -6.08 14.68
CA ARG A 368 34.01 -6.36 15.98
C ARG A 368 32.58 -6.71 15.61
N GLY A 369 32.05 -7.90 15.84
CA GLY A 369 32.04 -8.79 16.98
C GLY A 369 30.58 -9.13 17.16
N GLY A 370 30.14 -10.35 16.86
CA GLY A 370 28.79 -10.83 17.09
C GLY A 370 28.78 -12.34 16.87
N ALA A 371 28.88 -13.08 17.96
CA ALA A 371 28.91 -14.52 18.02
C ALA A 371 27.53 -15.12 17.76
N GLN A 372 27.20 -15.44 16.49
CA GLN A 372 26.15 -16.40 16.14
C GLN A 372 26.26 -16.93 14.69
N GLY A 373 27.40 -16.74 14.04
CA GLY A 373 27.71 -17.26 12.70
C GLY A 373 28.66 -18.47 12.67
N GLY A 374 28.97 -19.10 13.81
CA GLY A 374 30.06 -20.07 13.93
C GLY A 374 29.86 -21.39 13.18
N ALA A 375 28.65 -21.85 12.96
CA ALA A 375 28.40 -23.13 12.31
C ALA A 375 28.43 -23.04 10.76
N ALA A 376 27.88 -21.98 10.21
CA ALA A 376 27.87 -21.77 8.75
C ALA A 376 29.27 -21.38 8.20
N THR A 377 30.02 -20.59 8.96
CA THR A 377 31.41 -20.24 8.62
C THR A 377 32.35 -21.44 8.68
N ALA A 378 32.22 -22.31 9.67
CA ALA A 378 32.99 -23.52 9.79
C ALA A 378 32.71 -24.54 8.66
N GLN A 379 31.46 -24.64 8.18
CA GLN A 379 31.11 -25.46 7.03
C GLN A 379 31.63 -24.88 5.72
N MET A 380 31.63 -23.59 5.54
CA MET A 380 32.23 -22.94 4.37
C MET A 380 33.76 -23.07 4.32
N GLU A 381 34.42 -23.00 5.46
CA GLU A 381 35.88 -23.23 5.55
C GLU A 381 36.24 -24.68 5.24
N THR A 382 35.49 -25.66 5.70
CA THR A 382 35.72 -27.07 5.39
C THR A 382 35.47 -27.40 3.92
N LEU A 383 34.48 -26.76 3.27
CA LEU A 383 34.23 -26.90 1.83
C LEU A 383 35.36 -26.25 0.99
N ARG A 384 35.90 -25.12 1.44
CA ARG A 384 37.08 -24.47 0.78
C ARG A 384 38.33 -25.31 0.91
N ALA A 385 38.60 -25.84 2.10
CA ALA A 385 39.76 -26.70 2.31
C ALA A 385 39.69 -27.98 1.45
N ARG A 386 38.54 -28.56 1.21
CA ARG A 386 38.34 -29.71 0.31
C ARG A 386 38.50 -29.36 -1.18
N LEU A 387 38.10 -28.14 -1.57
CA LEU A 387 38.34 -27.64 -2.92
C LEU A 387 39.83 -27.41 -3.19
N GLU A 388 40.55 -26.83 -2.21
CA GLU A 388 42.01 -26.63 -2.28
C GLU A 388 42.78 -27.95 -2.25
N ALA A 389 42.27 -28.98 -1.57
CA ALA A 389 42.81 -30.34 -1.57
C ALA A 389 42.51 -31.14 -2.84
N GLY A 390 41.69 -30.59 -3.76
CA GLY A 390 41.31 -31.26 -5.01
C GLY A 390 40.31 -32.42 -4.83
N GLU A 391 39.68 -32.52 -3.67
CA GLU A 391 38.73 -33.59 -3.33
C GLU A 391 37.32 -33.33 -3.90
N ILE A 392 36.99 -32.07 -4.22
CA ILE A 392 35.70 -31.66 -4.82
C ILE A 392 35.97 -30.66 -5.95
N THR A 393 35.09 -30.68 -6.96
CA THR A 393 35.10 -29.70 -8.05
C THR A 393 34.33 -28.43 -7.69
N GLN A 394 34.56 -27.33 -8.42
CA GLN A 394 33.85 -26.08 -8.23
C GLN A 394 32.33 -26.24 -8.42
N ASP A 395 31.93 -27.12 -9.30
CA ASP A 395 30.50 -27.38 -9.58
C ASP A 395 29.83 -28.17 -8.44
N GLU A 396 30.54 -29.18 -7.89
CA GLU A 396 30.06 -29.91 -6.69
C GLU A 396 30.02 -29.02 -5.45
N MET A 397 30.91 -28.06 -5.31
CA MET A 397 30.85 -27.06 -4.24
C MET A 397 29.62 -26.14 -4.40
N ARG A 398 29.30 -25.69 -5.63
CA ARG A 398 28.12 -24.91 -5.94
C ARG A 398 26.82 -25.67 -5.66
N GLU A 399 26.77 -26.92 -6.07
CA GLU A 399 25.59 -27.78 -5.87
C GLU A 399 25.33 -28.04 -4.38
N ARG A 400 26.37 -28.24 -3.58
CA ARG A 400 26.27 -28.41 -2.13
C ARG A 400 25.89 -27.12 -1.40
N ILE A 401 26.37 -25.95 -1.85
CA ILE A 401 25.94 -24.65 -1.31
C ILE A 401 24.48 -24.37 -1.68
N GLN A 402 24.07 -24.63 -2.92
CA GLN A 402 22.68 -24.52 -3.34
C GLN A 402 21.76 -25.53 -2.62
N GLY A 403 22.23 -26.75 -2.43
CA GLY A 403 21.51 -27.78 -1.66
C GLY A 403 21.38 -27.42 -0.18
N ALA A 404 22.43 -26.85 0.43
CA ALA A 404 22.38 -26.36 1.81
C ALA A 404 21.48 -25.13 1.98
N MET A 405 21.45 -24.23 1.00
CA MET A 405 20.49 -23.12 0.96
C MET A 405 19.05 -23.58 0.71
N ALA A 406 18.85 -24.62 -0.10
CA ALA A 406 17.54 -25.21 -0.37
C ALA A 406 17.03 -26.10 0.79
N ALA A 407 17.93 -26.75 1.53
CA ALA A 407 17.59 -27.57 2.69
C ALA A 407 17.43 -26.74 3.98
N GLY A 408 18.04 -25.55 4.07
CA GLY A 408 17.84 -24.57 5.15
C GLY A 408 16.53 -23.80 5.08
N GLY A 409 15.76 -23.96 3.99
CA GLY A 409 14.51 -23.23 3.74
C GLY A 409 13.21 -23.95 4.08
N ARG A 410 13.26 -25.07 4.83
CA ARG A 410 12.05 -25.76 5.33
C ARG A 410 12.15 -26.02 6.82
N GLY A 411 12.30 -24.97 7.59
CA GLY A 411 12.02 -24.90 9.02
C GLY A 411 10.96 -23.82 9.19
N GLU A 412 9.84 -24.19 9.77
CA GLU A 412 8.82 -23.29 10.29
C GLU A 412 9.48 -22.29 11.24
N GLY A 413 9.80 -21.12 10.72
CA GLY A 413 10.37 -20.00 11.44
C GLY A 413 10.53 -18.86 10.45
N GLY A 414 9.53 -17.99 10.37
CA GLY A 414 9.65 -16.67 9.76
C GLY A 414 10.87 -15.92 10.32
N PRO A 415 11.24 -14.74 9.80
CA PRO A 415 12.35 -13.96 10.32
C PRO A 415 12.21 -13.82 11.83
N PRO A 416 13.32 -13.84 12.61
CA PRO A 416 13.23 -13.83 14.07
C PRO A 416 12.38 -12.65 14.50
N ARG A 417 11.17 -12.96 15.02
CA ARG A 417 10.24 -11.99 15.53
C ARG A 417 10.94 -11.20 16.61
N GLN A 418 10.97 -9.87 16.49
CA GLN A 418 11.60 -9.01 17.48
C GLN A 418 10.75 -9.01 18.75
N ALA A 419 11.06 -9.94 19.67
CA ALA A 419 10.41 -9.95 20.96
C ALA A 419 10.77 -8.68 21.74
N ARG A 420 9.75 -8.00 22.28
CA ARG A 420 9.90 -6.79 23.08
C ARG A 420 9.68 -7.13 24.55
N ALA A 421 10.49 -6.52 25.43
CA ALA A 421 10.30 -6.68 26.86
C ALA A 421 9.10 -5.83 27.34
N ALA A 422 8.21 -6.46 28.08
CA ALA A 422 7.08 -5.84 28.76
C ALA A 422 6.93 -6.43 30.17
N VAL A 423 6.03 -5.90 30.96
CA VAL A 423 5.73 -6.38 32.30
C VAL A 423 4.25 -6.67 32.43
N VAL A 424 3.91 -7.78 33.04
CA VAL A 424 2.54 -8.15 33.42
C VAL A 424 2.48 -8.36 34.96
N PHE A 425 1.31 -8.14 35.54
CA PHE A 425 1.08 -8.44 36.94
C PHE A 425 0.35 -9.77 37.07
N VAL A 426 1.03 -10.78 37.55
CA VAL A 426 0.48 -12.13 37.77
C VAL A 426 -0.11 -12.21 39.18
N MET A 427 -1.30 -12.79 39.32
CA MET A 427 -1.92 -13.00 40.62
C MET A 427 -1.17 -14.10 41.36
N GLY A 428 -0.51 -13.74 42.47
CA GLY A 428 0.17 -14.69 43.34
C GLY A 428 -0.79 -15.54 44.17
N ALA A 429 -0.26 -16.57 44.85
CA ALA A 429 -1.03 -17.48 45.69
C ALA A 429 -1.78 -16.78 46.85
N ASP A 430 -1.26 -15.62 47.28
CA ASP A 430 -1.85 -14.81 48.36
C ASP A 430 -2.81 -13.74 47.84
N SER A 431 -3.27 -13.85 46.60
CA SER A 431 -4.08 -12.83 45.90
C SER A 431 -3.41 -11.45 45.79
N VAL A 432 -2.09 -11.40 45.87
CA VAL A 432 -1.29 -10.19 45.71
C VAL A 432 -0.69 -10.19 44.29
N PRO A 433 -0.87 -9.11 43.51
CA PRO A 433 -0.26 -9.00 42.17
C PRO A 433 1.27 -8.92 42.28
N VAL A 434 1.97 -9.74 41.49
CA VAL A 434 3.43 -9.74 41.39
C VAL A 434 3.85 -9.33 39.98
N PRO A 435 4.67 -8.29 39.80
CA PRO A 435 5.17 -7.92 38.51
C PRO A 435 6.15 -8.98 38.00
N ARG A 436 5.93 -9.41 36.74
CA ARG A 436 6.77 -10.37 36.04
C ARG A 436 7.14 -9.82 34.67
N GLN A 437 8.41 -9.90 34.33
CA GLN A 437 8.90 -9.54 33.00
C GLN A 437 8.50 -10.63 32.02
N VAL A 438 7.96 -10.21 30.90
CA VAL A 438 7.56 -11.06 29.76
C VAL A 438 8.17 -10.57 28.47
N GLN A 439 8.29 -11.46 27.52
CA GLN A 439 8.59 -11.10 26.15
C GLN A 439 7.31 -11.18 25.33
N ILE A 440 6.95 -10.07 24.72
CA ILE A 440 5.78 -9.95 23.85
C ILE A 440 6.19 -10.05 22.39
N GLY A 441 5.36 -10.70 21.58
CA GLY A 441 5.54 -10.87 20.15
C GLY A 441 4.59 -10.00 19.35
N LEU A 442 3.73 -10.64 18.57
CA LEU A 442 2.71 -10.00 17.75
C LEU A 442 1.61 -9.39 18.63
N ASN A 443 1.06 -8.29 18.16
CA ASN A 443 -0.10 -7.68 18.81
C ASN A 443 -1.13 -7.25 17.76
N ASP A 444 -2.39 -7.49 18.06
CA ASP A 444 -3.53 -6.89 17.37
C ASP A 444 -4.13 -5.72 18.20
N TRP A 445 -5.29 -5.21 17.80
CA TRP A 445 -5.96 -4.10 18.49
C TRP A 445 -6.33 -4.43 19.94
N ASP A 446 -6.68 -5.69 20.24
CA ASP A 446 -7.23 -6.12 21.51
C ASP A 446 -6.28 -7.00 22.32
N ARG A 447 -5.41 -7.78 21.63
CA ARG A 447 -4.61 -8.85 22.23
C ARG A 447 -3.15 -8.80 21.80
N THR A 448 -2.29 -9.28 22.68
CA THR A 448 -0.86 -9.42 22.41
C THR A 448 -0.40 -10.86 22.68
N GLU A 449 0.45 -11.36 21.81
CA GLU A 449 1.16 -12.62 21.99
C GLU A 449 2.20 -12.51 23.10
N ILE A 450 2.24 -13.48 24.01
CA ILE A 450 3.34 -13.66 24.96
C ILE A 450 4.21 -14.83 24.48
N VAL A 451 5.45 -14.50 24.15
CA VAL A 451 6.45 -15.47 23.69
C VAL A 451 7.05 -16.25 24.85
N SER A 452 7.27 -15.57 25.99
CA SER A 452 7.81 -16.18 27.20
C SER A 452 7.54 -15.34 28.43
N GLY A 453 7.53 -16.00 29.62
CA GLY A 453 7.42 -15.35 30.93
C GLY A 453 6.13 -15.66 31.69
N VAL A 454 5.10 -16.23 31.05
CA VAL A 454 3.87 -16.72 31.69
C VAL A 454 3.47 -18.07 31.12
N ASP A 455 2.72 -18.85 31.92
CA ASP A 455 2.18 -20.13 31.54
C ASP A 455 0.67 -20.04 31.27
N GLU A 456 0.15 -21.01 30.51
CA GLU A 456 -1.28 -21.11 30.20
C GLU A 456 -2.09 -21.33 31.51
N GLY A 457 -3.20 -20.58 31.66
CA GLY A 457 -4.04 -20.63 32.84
C GLY A 457 -3.60 -19.73 33.98
N GLU A 458 -2.48 -19.01 33.89
CA GLU A 458 -2.12 -17.98 34.85
C GLU A 458 -3.10 -16.81 34.80
N ILE A 459 -3.41 -16.25 35.96
CA ILE A 459 -4.33 -15.12 36.09
C ILE A 459 -3.52 -13.83 36.11
N LEU A 460 -3.78 -12.96 35.15
CA LEU A 460 -3.17 -11.64 35.06
C LEU A 460 -4.14 -10.57 35.57
N VAL A 461 -3.57 -9.51 36.08
CA VAL A 461 -4.28 -8.34 36.58
C VAL A 461 -4.31 -7.28 35.48
N VAL A 462 -5.51 -6.78 35.16
CA VAL A 462 -5.71 -5.69 34.19
C VAL A 462 -5.58 -4.36 34.92
N VAL A 463 -4.60 -3.56 34.48
CA VAL A 463 -4.41 -2.21 35.01
C VAL A 463 -5.13 -1.23 34.11
N GLY A 464 -6.33 -0.81 34.49
CA GLY A 464 -7.16 0.10 33.69
C GLY A 464 -6.44 1.41 33.38
N ALA A 465 -6.49 1.85 32.12
CA ALA A 465 -5.82 3.06 31.64
C ALA A 465 -6.19 4.34 32.41
N ALA A 466 -7.42 4.45 32.90
CA ALA A 466 -7.89 5.58 33.70
C ALA A 466 -7.23 5.65 35.10
N GLN A 467 -7.00 4.50 35.71
CA GLN A 467 -6.28 4.38 37.01
C GLN A 467 -4.80 4.74 36.82
N LEU A 468 -4.20 4.29 35.72
CA LEU A 468 -2.82 4.57 35.38
C LEU A 468 -2.58 6.07 35.19
N MET A 469 -3.46 6.76 34.48
CA MET A 469 -3.38 8.23 34.24
C MET A 469 -3.55 9.03 35.52
N ALA A 470 -4.53 8.68 36.36
CA ALA A 470 -4.75 9.36 37.63
C ALA A 470 -3.55 9.23 38.58
N GLN A 471 -2.88 8.10 38.58
CA GLN A 471 -1.74 7.85 39.44
C GLN A 471 -0.42 8.35 38.84
N GLN A 472 -0.26 8.40 37.56
CA GLN A 472 0.87 9.07 36.93
C GLN A 472 0.86 10.58 37.28
N GLN A 473 -0.31 11.19 37.35
CA GLN A 473 -0.46 12.57 37.83
C GLN A 473 -0.12 12.69 39.31
N ALA A 474 -0.64 11.81 40.16
CA ALA A 474 -0.33 11.79 41.61
C ALA A 474 1.16 11.55 41.89
N PHE A 475 1.82 10.65 41.13
CA PHE A 475 3.26 10.41 41.22
C PHE A 475 4.10 11.64 40.80
N LEU A 476 3.69 12.32 39.71
CA LEU A 476 4.36 13.54 39.29
C LEU A 476 4.20 14.68 40.31
N ASP A 477 3.03 14.78 40.93
CA ASP A 477 2.78 15.76 42.02
C ASP A 477 3.59 15.45 43.25
N GLN A 478 3.69 14.19 43.66
CA GLN A 478 4.53 13.73 44.78
C GLN A 478 6.04 13.95 44.50
N MET A 479 6.49 13.70 43.28
CA MET A 479 7.86 14.03 42.85
C MET A 479 8.11 15.56 42.91
N ARG A 480 7.11 16.37 42.51
CA ARG A 480 7.17 17.81 42.57
C ARG A 480 7.23 18.33 44.00
N GLU A 481 6.54 17.72 44.92
CA GLU A 481 6.61 18.03 46.34
C GLU A 481 7.94 17.56 47.00
N ARG A 482 8.47 16.39 46.65
CA ARG A 482 9.78 15.90 47.12
C ARG A 482 10.98 16.69 46.60
N MET A 483 10.90 17.26 45.37
CA MET A 483 11.95 18.08 44.80
C MET A 483 11.96 19.50 45.34
N GLY A 484 11.21 19.78 46.42
CA GLY A 484 11.27 20.97 47.27
C GLY A 484 11.16 22.28 46.47
N GLY A 485 10.19 23.07 46.81
CA GLY A 485 9.97 24.42 46.28
C GLY A 485 11.17 25.34 46.37
N SER A 486 12.18 25.13 45.57
CA SER A 486 13.18 26.12 45.24
C SER A 486 12.91 26.60 43.84
N ASN A 487 12.11 27.66 43.78
CA ASN A 487 11.83 28.41 42.56
C ASN A 487 13.05 29.31 42.29
N PRO A 488 13.95 29.02 41.34
CA PRO A 488 15.12 29.85 41.08
C PRO A 488 14.78 31.11 40.25
N PHE A 489 13.51 31.34 39.93
CA PHE A 489 13.08 32.52 39.15
C PHE A 489 12.07 33.42 39.87
N GLY A 490 12.19 33.54 41.20
CA GLY A 490 11.44 34.51 41.98
C GLY A 490 12.25 35.79 42.18
N GLY A 491 12.42 36.60 41.12
CA GLY A 491 13.13 37.90 41.16
C GLY A 491 12.21 39.06 40.83
N GLY A 492 11.72 39.74 41.89
CA GLY A 492 11.60 41.19 41.99
C GLY A 492 10.68 41.95 41.00
N ALA A 493 9.42 42.05 41.29
CA ALA A 493 8.64 43.16 40.80
C ALA A 493 8.80 44.38 41.76
N ARG A 494 9.61 45.34 41.35
CA ARG A 494 9.60 46.68 41.95
C ARG A 494 8.55 47.52 41.23
N SER A 495 7.62 48.02 42.05
CA SER A 495 6.72 49.15 41.79
C SER A 495 7.44 50.39 41.25
N GLY A 496 6.92 50.97 40.18
CA GLY A 496 7.30 52.27 39.66
C GLY A 496 6.08 52.96 39.09
N MET A 497 5.52 53.87 39.88
CA MET A 497 4.58 54.92 39.50
C MET A 497 5.19 55.81 38.40
N GLY A 498 4.37 56.18 37.41
CA GLY A 498 4.73 57.24 36.44
C GLY A 498 3.54 57.68 35.60
N ARG A 499 2.91 58.76 36.07
CA ARG A 499 1.91 59.61 35.38
C ARG A 499 2.42 60.15 34.04
N GLY A 500 1.49 60.39 33.11
CA GLY A 500 1.61 61.49 32.11
C GLY A 500 0.91 61.22 30.79
N ARG A 501 -0.29 61.74 30.66
CA ARG A 501 -0.83 62.70 29.66
C ARG A 501 -0.13 62.74 28.27
N ARG A 502 -0.79 62.38 27.22
CA ARG A 502 -1.59 63.18 26.25
C ARG A 502 -2.18 62.30 25.19
#